data_dbe98a576ced740a98582d71aa7ec1ff
#
_entry.id   dbe98a576ced740a98582d71aa7ec1ff
#
_cell.length_a   1.000
_cell.length_b   1.000
_cell.length_c   1.000
_cell.angle_alpha   90.00
_cell.angle_beta   90.00
_cell.angle_gamma   90.00
#
_symmetry.space_group_name_H-M   'P 1'
#
loop_
_entity.id
_entity.type
_entity.pdbx_description
1 polymer ?
#
loop_
_entity_poly.entity_id
_entity_poly.type
_entity_poly.pdbx_seq_one_letter_code
_entity_poly.pdbx_strand_id
1 'polypeptide(L)'
;RGTNLNSGYSAGYSGTVFEPINEFKGDVARALLYVATRYQNEVTSWNNYDMLNNTNNQVFTNTFLNILITWHSQDPVSAYEIAKNNAVYAFQGNRNPYIDHPEYVWQIWPSQCTLLTTQDFVSLDGISVYPNPSNDHRVNIHSDVIIEEIQVINLNGQLIQVINKPVFSNNTYTLDNLAQGFYLLRISSENQSVTKKVIIN
;
A
#
# COMPACT_ATOMS: atom_id res chain seq x y z
N ARG A 1 14.65 -17.54 -2.65
CA ARG A 1 14.79 -17.80 -4.11
C ARG A 1 13.86 -16.87 -4.83
N GLY A 2 14.32 -15.61 -5.01
CA GLY A 2 13.51 -14.68 -5.73
C GLY A 2 13.97 -14.65 -7.18
N THR A 3 13.03 -14.73 -8.06
CA THR A 3 13.25 -14.27 -9.40
C THR A 3 12.01 -13.62 -9.83
N ASN A 4 11.99 -12.32 -10.04
CA ASN A 4 10.91 -11.90 -10.88
C ASN A 4 11.14 -10.61 -11.61
N LEU A 5 10.94 -10.76 -12.83
CA LEU A 5 10.44 -9.76 -13.74
C LEU A 5 9.03 -9.39 -13.28
N ASN A 6 8.80 -8.13 -12.85
CA ASN A 6 7.48 -7.61 -12.57
C ASN A 6 6.71 -8.27 -11.42
N SER A 7 7.35 -8.58 -10.30
CA SER A 7 6.56 -8.62 -9.09
C SER A 7 5.95 -7.23 -8.89
N GLY A 8 4.72 -7.13 -8.44
CA GLY A 8 4.07 -5.83 -8.20
C GLY A 8 4.83 -4.89 -7.25
N TYR A 9 5.98 -5.33 -6.75
CA TYR A 9 6.89 -4.65 -5.83
C TYR A 9 8.21 -4.21 -6.49
N SER A 10 8.38 -4.43 -7.79
CA SER A 10 9.60 -4.06 -8.53
C SER A 10 9.62 -2.60 -8.99
N ALA A 11 8.63 -1.79 -8.62
CA ALA A 11 8.55 -0.35 -8.89
C ALA A 11 8.86 0.02 -10.35
N GLY A 12 8.42 -0.79 -11.32
CA GLY A 12 8.65 -0.58 -12.76
C GLY A 12 10.00 -1.06 -13.28
N TYR A 13 10.85 -1.69 -12.47
CA TYR A 13 12.08 -2.31 -12.97
C TYR A 13 11.77 -3.55 -13.79
N SER A 14 12.32 -3.64 -15.00
CA SER A 14 12.04 -4.71 -15.97
C SER A 14 13.12 -5.80 -16.03
N GLY A 15 14.23 -5.64 -15.31
CA GLY A 15 15.32 -6.62 -15.23
C GLY A 15 15.03 -7.77 -14.26
N THR A 16 15.94 -8.75 -14.24
CA THR A 16 15.88 -9.83 -13.25
C THR A 16 16.29 -9.31 -11.87
N VAL A 17 15.46 -9.54 -10.88
CA VAL A 17 15.71 -9.12 -9.49
C VAL A 17 15.70 -10.31 -8.55
N PHE A 18 16.45 -10.19 -7.45
CA PHE A 18 16.25 -11.03 -6.29
C PHE A 18 15.08 -10.46 -5.50
N GLU A 19 14.07 -11.27 -5.28
CA GLU A 19 12.93 -10.91 -4.41
C GLU A 19 12.82 -11.94 -3.29
N PRO A 20 13.00 -11.55 -2.02
CA PRO A 20 12.77 -12.44 -0.88
C PRO A 20 11.26 -12.77 -0.74
N ILE A 21 10.96 -13.80 0.03
CA ILE A 21 9.57 -14.05 0.45
C ILE A 21 9.08 -12.88 1.31
N ASN A 22 7.77 -12.71 1.39
CA ASN A 22 7.16 -11.52 1.99
C ASN A 22 7.62 -11.27 3.42
N GLU A 23 7.79 -12.33 4.21
CA GLU A 23 8.18 -12.27 5.62
C GLU A 23 9.64 -11.83 5.87
N PHE A 24 10.43 -11.67 4.81
CA PHE A 24 11.84 -11.22 4.89
C PHE A 24 12.13 -9.99 4.03
N LYS A 25 11.13 -9.42 3.41
CA LYS A 25 11.31 -8.22 2.57
C LYS A 25 11.82 -7.03 3.38
N GLY A 26 11.16 -6.77 4.52
CA GLY A 26 11.56 -5.72 5.45
C GLY A 26 12.94 -5.95 6.05
N ASP A 27 13.25 -7.21 6.43
CA ASP A 27 14.57 -7.60 6.95
C ASP A 27 15.69 -7.23 5.97
N VAL A 28 15.51 -7.61 4.69
CA VAL A 28 16.48 -7.31 3.62
C VAL A 28 16.57 -5.82 3.36
N ALA A 29 15.43 -5.13 3.30
CA ALA A 29 15.40 -3.69 3.10
C ALA A 29 16.16 -2.95 4.22
N ARG A 30 15.85 -3.22 5.49
CA ARG A 30 16.51 -2.60 6.64
C ARG A 30 18.01 -2.89 6.70
N ALA A 31 18.43 -4.08 6.27
CA ALA A 31 19.85 -4.41 6.18
C ALA A 31 20.56 -3.58 5.10
N LEU A 32 19.98 -3.42 3.91
CA LEU A 32 20.55 -2.63 2.82
C LEU A 32 20.55 -1.12 3.14
N LEU A 33 19.46 -0.62 3.72
CA LEU A 33 19.37 0.77 4.17
C LEU A 33 20.43 1.07 5.25
N TYR A 34 20.69 0.13 6.17
CA TYR A 34 21.77 0.25 7.15
C TYR A 34 23.15 0.35 6.48
N VAL A 35 23.42 -0.52 5.49
CA VAL A 35 24.71 -0.49 4.76
C VAL A 35 24.86 0.86 4.04
N ALA A 36 23.81 1.36 3.39
CA ALA A 36 23.82 2.65 2.72
C ALA A 36 24.16 3.80 3.67
N THR A 37 23.56 3.81 4.87
CA THR A 37 23.81 4.85 5.87
C THR A 37 25.20 4.71 6.49
N ARG A 38 25.60 3.51 6.85
CA ARG A 38 26.87 3.25 7.56
C ARG A 38 28.09 3.54 6.68
N TYR A 39 27.97 3.28 5.38
CA TYR A 39 29.09 3.37 4.43
C TYR A 39 28.84 4.43 3.34
N GLN A 40 28.03 5.46 3.62
CA GLN A 40 27.67 6.48 2.64
C GLN A 40 28.90 7.18 2.01
N ASN A 41 30.00 7.31 2.74
CA ASN A 41 31.22 7.95 2.22
C ASN A 41 32.03 7.02 1.32
N GLU A 42 31.87 5.71 1.45
CA GLU A 42 32.56 4.70 0.66
C GLU A 42 31.80 4.30 -0.59
N VAL A 43 30.47 4.50 -0.63
CA VAL A 43 29.60 4.08 -1.72
C VAL A 43 30.04 4.60 -3.09
N THR A 44 30.55 5.83 -3.16
CA THR A 44 31.04 6.43 -4.40
C THR A 44 32.23 5.68 -5.02
N SER A 45 32.90 4.83 -4.24
CA SER A 45 33.98 3.96 -4.69
C SER A 45 33.50 2.57 -5.15
N TRP A 46 32.24 2.24 -4.89
CA TRP A 46 31.63 0.98 -5.28
C TRP A 46 31.13 1.08 -6.71
N ASN A 47 31.81 0.44 -7.64
CA ASN A 47 31.55 0.61 -9.05
C ASN A 47 30.50 -0.35 -9.59
N ASN A 48 29.63 0.18 -10.47
CA ASN A 48 28.82 -0.56 -11.44
C ASN A 48 27.78 -1.54 -10.88
N TYR A 49 27.09 -1.16 -9.82
CA TYR A 49 25.89 -1.86 -9.38
C TYR A 49 24.64 -1.08 -9.80
N ASP A 50 23.72 -1.72 -10.50
CA ASP A 50 22.47 -1.11 -11.00
C ASP A 50 21.60 -0.49 -9.89
N MET A 51 21.80 -0.93 -8.65
CA MET A 51 21.08 -0.42 -7.48
C MET A 51 21.62 0.93 -6.97
N LEU A 52 22.85 1.30 -7.32
CA LEU A 52 23.54 2.47 -6.78
C LEU A 52 23.47 3.66 -7.76
N ASN A 53 23.30 4.86 -7.21
CA ASN A 53 23.35 6.10 -7.98
C ASN A 53 24.73 6.77 -7.98
N ASN A 54 25.72 6.13 -7.39
CA ASN A 54 27.11 6.59 -7.26
C ASN A 54 27.27 7.95 -6.53
N THR A 55 26.31 8.31 -5.70
CA THR A 55 26.40 9.48 -4.82
C THR A 55 26.28 9.06 -3.36
N ASN A 56 26.82 9.89 -2.46
CA ASN A 56 26.69 9.67 -1.02
C ASN A 56 25.42 10.31 -0.41
N ASN A 57 24.60 10.98 -1.19
CA ASN A 57 23.40 11.66 -0.70
C ASN A 57 22.23 10.67 -0.54
N GLN A 58 21.89 9.97 -1.61
CA GLN A 58 20.79 9.01 -1.61
C GLN A 58 21.26 7.56 -1.63
N VAL A 59 22.47 7.33 -2.17
CA VAL A 59 23.14 6.04 -2.35
C VAL A 59 22.49 5.15 -3.40
N PHE A 60 21.20 4.92 -3.32
CA PHE A 60 20.45 4.08 -4.25
C PHE A 60 19.83 4.87 -5.41
N THR A 61 19.62 4.21 -6.54
CA THR A 61 18.74 4.74 -7.59
C THR A 61 17.31 4.89 -7.06
N ASN A 62 16.53 5.81 -7.63
CA ASN A 62 15.15 6.01 -7.21
C ASN A 62 14.31 4.73 -7.27
N THR A 63 14.45 3.96 -8.35
CA THR A 63 13.73 2.70 -8.53
C THR A 63 14.05 1.70 -7.41
N PHE A 64 15.34 1.52 -7.12
CA PHE A 64 15.75 0.55 -6.11
C PHE A 64 15.38 1.01 -4.70
N LEU A 65 15.56 2.30 -4.41
CA LEU A 65 15.15 2.87 -3.13
C LEU A 65 13.63 2.73 -2.89
N ASN A 66 12.81 2.98 -3.91
CA ASN A 66 11.35 2.78 -3.82
C ASN A 66 10.99 1.32 -3.50
N ILE A 67 11.71 0.34 -4.07
CA ILE A 67 11.52 -1.07 -3.75
C ILE A 67 11.83 -1.32 -2.26
N LEU A 68 12.98 -0.86 -1.77
CA LEU A 68 13.37 -1.05 -0.38
C LEU A 68 12.40 -0.39 0.61
N ILE A 69 11.95 0.81 0.32
CA ILE A 69 10.98 1.54 1.15
C ILE A 69 9.64 0.82 1.17
N THR A 70 9.18 0.32 0.01
CA THR A 70 7.96 -0.48 -0.07
C THR A 70 8.07 -1.76 0.76
N TRP A 71 9.18 -2.48 0.66
CA TRP A 71 9.42 -3.68 1.47
C TRP A 71 9.47 -3.37 2.97
N HIS A 72 10.14 -2.29 3.35
CA HIS A 72 10.19 -1.82 4.73
C HIS A 72 8.80 -1.52 5.31
N SER A 73 7.92 -0.90 4.50
CA SER A 73 6.56 -0.57 4.89
C SER A 73 5.64 -1.81 5.00
N GLN A 74 5.80 -2.76 4.08
CA GLN A 74 4.94 -3.95 3.99
C GLN A 74 5.29 -5.04 4.99
N ASP A 75 6.54 -5.11 5.41
CA ASP A 75 7.05 -6.09 6.37
C ASP A 75 7.67 -5.38 7.58
N PRO A 76 6.84 -5.06 8.60
CA PRO A 76 7.28 -4.39 9.82
C PRO A 76 8.29 -5.23 10.61
N VAL A 77 9.04 -4.56 11.49
CA VAL A 77 10.04 -5.21 12.35
C VAL A 77 9.43 -6.35 13.16
N SER A 78 9.99 -7.54 12.99
CA SER A 78 9.56 -8.75 13.67
C SER A 78 10.33 -8.99 14.98
N ALA A 79 9.76 -9.83 15.85
CA ALA A 79 10.47 -10.28 17.06
C ALA A 79 11.78 -11.01 16.75
N TYR A 80 11.84 -11.70 15.59
CA TYR A 80 13.06 -12.36 15.10
C TYR A 80 14.15 -11.35 14.75
N GLU A 81 13.83 -10.26 14.06
CA GLU A 81 14.79 -9.19 13.75
C GLU A 81 15.33 -8.52 15.01
N ILE A 82 14.47 -8.25 16.01
CA ILE A 82 14.90 -7.69 17.29
C ILE A 82 15.88 -8.63 17.98
N ALA A 83 15.57 -9.92 18.05
CA ALA A 83 16.46 -10.92 18.66
C ALA A 83 17.79 -11.01 17.91
N LYS A 84 17.77 -11.00 16.57
CA LYS A 84 18.94 -10.98 15.71
C LYS A 84 19.79 -9.72 15.95
N ASN A 85 19.17 -8.54 16.01
CA ASN A 85 19.84 -7.27 16.26
C ASN A 85 20.52 -7.26 17.63
N ASN A 86 19.89 -7.84 18.66
CA ASN A 86 20.47 -8.01 19.99
C ASN A 86 21.69 -8.95 19.96
N ALA A 87 21.59 -10.06 19.26
CA ALA A 87 22.69 -11.03 19.14
C ALA A 87 23.89 -10.42 18.38
N VAL A 88 23.62 -9.69 17.30
CA VAL A 88 24.65 -8.98 16.54
C VAL A 88 25.33 -7.92 17.39
N TYR A 89 24.56 -7.15 18.18
CA TYR A 89 25.11 -6.16 19.10
C TYR A 89 26.06 -6.79 20.14
N ALA A 90 25.65 -7.90 20.72
CA ALA A 90 26.49 -8.60 21.71
C ALA A 90 27.85 -9.06 21.13
N PHE A 91 27.91 -9.31 19.81
CA PHE A 91 29.10 -9.76 19.13
C PHE A 91 29.98 -8.62 18.59
N GLN A 92 29.36 -7.62 17.92
CA GLN A 92 30.08 -6.57 17.20
C GLN A 92 29.95 -5.17 17.78
N GLY A 93 29.13 -4.97 18.83
CA GLY A 93 29.01 -3.69 19.55
C GLY A 93 28.22 -2.59 18.85
N ASN A 94 27.61 -2.87 17.71
CA ASN A 94 26.73 -1.92 17.00
C ASN A 94 25.41 -2.58 16.59
N ARG A 95 24.40 -1.75 16.40
CA ARG A 95 23.03 -2.16 16.08
C ARG A 95 22.60 -1.59 14.75
N ASN A 96 21.66 -2.23 14.10
CA ASN A 96 20.94 -1.61 12.98
C ASN A 96 19.85 -0.69 13.56
N PRO A 97 19.98 0.65 13.40
CA PRO A 97 19.01 1.60 13.95
C PRO A 97 17.62 1.47 13.31
N TYR A 98 17.52 0.96 12.08
CA TYR A 98 16.23 0.79 11.39
C TYR A 98 15.41 -0.40 11.93
N ILE A 99 15.99 -1.24 12.77
CA ILE A 99 15.28 -2.28 13.54
C ILE A 99 14.78 -1.69 14.85
N ASP A 100 15.60 -0.86 15.53
CA ASP A 100 15.22 -0.24 16.80
C ASP A 100 14.27 0.94 16.61
N HIS A 101 14.43 1.70 15.51
CA HIS A 101 13.72 2.91 15.14
C HIS A 101 13.37 2.88 13.64
N PRO A 102 12.40 2.07 13.24
CA PRO A 102 12.03 1.93 11.82
C PRO A 102 11.58 3.26 11.20
N GLU A 103 11.06 4.19 12.00
CA GLU A 103 10.65 5.52 11.58
C GLU A 103 11.81 6.39 11.05
N TYR A 104 13.07 6.07 11.37
CA TYR A 104 14.21 6.82 10.85
C TYR A 104 14.39 6.70 9.34
N VAL A 105 13.86 5.63 8.73
CA VAL A 105 13.86 5.47 7.27
C VAL A 105 13.18 6.67 6.61
N TRP A 106 12.04 7.10 7.14
CA TRP A 106 11.27 8.22 6.62
C TRP A 106 11.93 9.59 6.83
N GLN A 107 12.77 9.70 7.85
CA GLN A 107 13.52 10.93 8.11
C GLN A 107 14.71 11.10 7.16
N ILE A 108 15.33 9.99 6.76
CA ILE A 108 16.51 10.00 5.88
C ILE A 108 16.10 10.07 4.40
N TRP A 109 15.02 9.40 4.02
CA TRP A 109 14.50 9.39 2.64
C TRP A 109 13.06 9.95 2.55
N PRO A 110 12.82 11.22 2.92
CA PRO A 110 11.47 11.78 3.01
C PRO A 110 10.76 11.89 1.65
N SER A 111 11.51 12.01 0.55
CA SER A 111 10.93 12.08 -0.79
C SER A 111 10.25 10.80 -1.23
N GLN A 112 10.66 9.64 -0.70
CA GLN A 112 10.00 8.37 -0.97
C GLN A 112 8.77 8.16 -0.07
N CYS A 113 8.74 8.80 1.09
CA CYS A 113 7.55 8.81 1.94
C CYS A 113 6.35 9.44 1.21
N THR A 114 6.57 10.54 0.48
CA THR A 114 5.53 11.15 -0.35
C THR A 114 5.07 10.24 -1.48
N LEU A 115 5.92 9.41 -2.05
CA LEU A 115 5.52 8.44 -3.10
C LEU A 115 4.66 7.29 -2.54
N LEU A 116 4.86 6.90 -1.28
CA LEU A 116 4.02 5.91 -0.59
C LEU A 116 2.71 6.55 -0.06
N THR A 117 2.71 7.86 0.18
CA THR A 117 1.52 8.62 0.57
C THR A 117 0.77 9.19 -0.61
N THR A 118 1.37 9.25 -1.81
CA THR A 118 0.71 9.63 -3.08
C THR A 118 0.11 8.44 -3.85
N GLN A 119 -0.06 7.27 -3.27
CA GLN A 119 -1.38 6.71 -3.39
C GLN A 119 -2.22 7.63 -2.49
N ASP A 120 -2.91 8.58 -3.10
CA ASP A 120 -4.06 9.18 -2.48
C ASP A 120 -4.88 7.99 -1.99
N PHE A 121 -4.78 7.71 -0.69
CA PHE A 121 -5.80 6.93 -0.03
C PHE A 121 -7.02 7.83 -0.09
N VAL A 122 -7.72 7.73 -1.19
CA VAL A 122 -9.06 8.24 -1.30
C VAL A 122 -9.80 7.53 -0.20
N SER A 123 -9.89 8.17 0.98
CA SER A 123 -10.57 7.58 2.11
C SER A 123 -12.01 7.39 1.70
N LEU A 124 -12.38 6.15 1.43
CA LEU A 124 -13.76 5.77 1.14
C LEU A 124 -14.64 5.85 2.41
N ASP A 125 -14.07 6.29 3.55
CA ASP A 125 -14.80 6.52 4.80
C ASP A 125 -15.86 7.61 4.67
N GLY A 126 -15.68 8.59 3.77
CA GLY A 126 -16.65 9.62 3.44
C GLY A 126 -17.88 9.13 2.66
N ILE A 127 -17.86 7.89 2.15
CA ILE A 127 -19.03 7.36 1.43
C ILE A 127 -20.15 7.02 2.40
N SER A 128 -21.29 7.69 2.22
CA SER A 128 -22.50 7.43 2.98
C SER A 128 -23.63 6.91 2.09
N VAL A 129 -24.49 6.06 2.66
CA VAL A 129 -25.63 5.48 1.97
C VAL A 129 -26.88 5.72 2.81
N TYR A 130 -27.86 6.41 2.23
CA TYR A 130 -29.08 6.82 2.92
C TYR A 130 -30.29 6.94 2.00
N PRO A 131 -31.52 6.81 2.50
CA PRO A 131 -31.85 6.32 3.83
C PRO A 131 -31.50 4.83 3.99
N ASN A 132 -31.17 4.42 5.21
CA ASN A 132 -30.92 3.02 5.52
C ASN A 132 -31.46 2.70 6.92
N PRO A 133 -32.60 1.98 7.08
CA PRO A 133 -33.40 1.34 6.02
C PRO A 133 -34.10 2.32 5.09
N SER A 134 -34.37 1.87 3.84
CA SER A 134 -35.16 2.59 2.86
C SER A 134 -36.57 2.00 2.76
N ASN A 135 -37.57 2.87 2.65
CA ASN A 135 -38.99 2.48 2.50
C ASN A 135 -39.56 2.79 1.12
N ASP A 136 -38.77 3.38 0.24
CA ASP A 136 -39.17 3.83 -1.12
C ASP A 136 -38.41 3.10 -2.24
N HIS A 137 -37.78 1.97 -1.92
CA HIS A 137 -37.01 1.14 -2.86
C HIS A 137 -35.83 1.87 -3.49
N ARG A 138 -35.31 2.92 -2.83
CA ARG A 138 -34.19 3.75 -3.28
C ARG A 138 -33.19 3.97 -2.20
N VAL A 139 -31.94 4.13 -2.59
CA VAL A 139 -30.89 4.63 -1.71
C VAL A 139 -30.02 5.63 -2.44
N ASN A 140 -29.58 6.65 -1.74
CA ASN A 140 -28.63 7.62 -2.24
C ASN A 140 -27.24 7.24 -1.73
N ILE A 141 -26.29 7.29 -2.62
CA ILE A 141 -24.88 7.10 -2.34
C ILE A 141 -24.22 8.46 -2.45
N HIS A 142 -23.78 9.02 -1.36
CA HIS A 142 -23.01 10.26 -1.34
C HIS A 142 -21.53 9.96 -1.31
N SER A 143 -20.76 10.65 -2.14
CA SER A 143 -19.30 10.48 -2.22
C SER A 143 -18.66 11.78 -2.66
N ASP A 144 -17.59 12.17 -1.96
CA ASP A 144 -16.71 13.27 -2.34
C ASP A 144 -15.61 12.85 -3.33
N VAL A 145 -15.54 11.54 -3.62
CA VAL A 145 -14.54 10.95 -4.51
C VAL A 145 -15.23 10.34 -5.75
N ILE A 146 -14.46 10.22 -6.83
CA ILE A 146 -14.93 9.63 -8.07
C ILE A 146 -15.09 8.12 -7.86
N ILE A 147 -16.33 7.62 -8.06
CA ILE A 147 -16.62 6.20 -8.00
C ILE A 147 -16.55 5.60 -9.40
N GLU A 148 -15.81 4.52 -9.54
CA GLU A 148 -15.66 3.80 -10.81
C GLU A 148 -16.68 2.70 -10.98
N GLU A 149 -17.03 2.02 -9.89
CA GLU A 149 -17.97 0.90 -9.95
C GLU A 149 -18.78 0.79 -8.65
N ILE A 150 -20.07 0.44 -8.82
CA ILE A 150 -20.96 0.04 -7.74
C ILE A 150 -21.51 -1.35 -8.06
N GLN A 151 -21.26 -2.31 -7.20
CA GLN A 151 -21.83 -3.66 -7.27
C GLN A 151 -22.90 -3.82 -6.20
N VAL A 152 -24.07 -4.28 -6.62
CA VAL A 152 -25.21 -4.62 -5.74
C VAL A 152 -25.24 -6.13 -5.56
N ILE A 153 -25.07 -6.61 -4.35
CA ILE A 153 -24.95 -8.03 -4.02
C ILE A 153 -26.05 -8.37 -3.01
N ASN A 154 -26.79 -9.44 -3.22
CA ASN A 154 -27.78 -9.91 -2.23
C ASN A 154 -27.12 -10.75 -1.12
N LEU A 155 -27.89 -11.14 -0.10
CA LEU A 155 -27.38 -11.94 1.02
C LEU A 155 -26.84 -13.32 0.63
N ASN A 156 -27.26 -13.86 -0.52
CA ASN A 156 -26.77 -15.13 -1.03
C ASN A 156 -25.43 -14.99 -1.78
N GLY A 157 -24.86 -13.77 -1.82
CA GLY A 157 -23.62 -13.49 -2.55
C GLY A 157 -23.81 -13.35 -4.06
N GLN A 158 -25.06 -13.31 -4.56
CA GLN A 158 -25.32 -13.13 -5.99
C GLN A 158 -25.20 -11.65 -6.35
N LEU A 159 -24.49 -11.38 -7.43
CA LEU A 159 -24.39 -10.07 -8.04
C LEU A 159 -25.71 -9.76 -8.76
N ILE A 160 -26.45 -8.76 -8.28
CA ILE A 160 -27.74 -8.33 -8.81
C ILE A 160 -27.57 -7.28 -9.90
N GLN A 161 -26.67 -6.34 -9.66
CA GLN A 161 -26.43 -5.23 -10.58
C GLN A 161 -24.99 -4.74 -10.50
N VAL A 162 -24.44 -4.28 -11.63
CA VAL A 162 -23.17 -3.57 -11.71
C VAL A 162 -23.39 -2.25 -12.41
N ILE A 163 -22.96 -1.17 -11.81
CA ILE A 163 -22.98 0.17 -12.37
C ILE A 163 -21.52 0.61 -12.55
N ASN A 164 -21.11 0.72 -13.81
CA ASN A 164 -19.79 1.21 -14.16
C ASN A 164 -19.84 2.72 -14.41
N LYS A 165 -18.87 3.44 -13.85
CA LYS A 165 -18.71 4.90 -13.95
C LYS A 165 -20.03 5.63 -13.68
N PRO A 166 -20.62 5.47 -12.48
CA PRO A 166 -21.88 6.12 -12.13
C PRO A 166 -21.75 7.64 -12.24
N VAL A 167 -22.75 8.29 -12.81
CA VAL A 167 -22.78 9.75 -12.92
C VAL A 167 -23.41 10.33 -11.68
N PHE A 168 -22.60 10.98 -10.86
CA PHE A 168 -23.06 11.68 -9.66
C PHE A 168 -23.58 13.08 -9.99
N SER A 169 -24.66 13.47 -9.35
CA SER A 169 -25.19 14.84 -9.36
C SER A 169 -25.12 15.40 -7.94
N ASN A 170 -24.41 16.53 -7.75
CA ASN A 170 -24.15 17.10 -6.42
C ASN A 170 -23.60 16.04 -5.44
N ASN A 171 -22.56 15.33 -5.85
CA ASN A 171 -21.90 14.27 -5.06
C ASN A 171 -22.83 13.11 -4.65
N THR A 172 -23.98 12.95 -5.30
CA THR A 172 -24.96 11.92 -4.97
C THR A 172 -25.35 11.12 -6.20
N TYR A 173 -25.36 9.80 -6.06
CA TYR A 173 -25.91 8.85 -7.02
C TYR A 173 -27.10 8.13 -6.38
N THR A 174 -28.24 8.08 -7.10
CA THR A 174 -29.43 7.39 -6.62
C THR A 174 -29.53 6.00 -7.26
N LEU A 175 -29.59 4.98 -6.44
CA LEU A 175 -29.83 3.61 -6.84
C LEU A 175 -31.31 3.29 -6.62
N ASP A 176 -32.01 3.04 -7.72
CA ASP A 176 -33.47 2.83 -7.78
C ASP A 176 -33.83 1.36 -7.97
N ASN A 177 -35.11 1.06 -7.76
CA ASN A 177 -35.75 -0.22 -8.09
C ASN A 177 -35.16 -1.44 -7.37
N LEU A 178 -34.68 -1.25 -6.16
CA LEU A 178 -34.27 -2.36 -5.32
C LEU A 178 -35.50 -3.05 -4.74
N ALA A 179 -35.62 -4.36 -4.94
CA ALA A 179 -36.68 -5.14 -4.25
C ALA A 179 -36.48 -5.13 -2.75
N GLN A 180 -37.54 -5.41 -1.99
CA GLN A 180 -37.44 -5.58 -0.55
C GLN A 180 -36.39 -6.64 -0.20
N GLY A 181 -35.47 -6.31 0.72
CA GLY A 181 -34.40 -7.23 1.10
C GLY A 181 -33.18 -6.57 1.69
N PHE A 182 -32.15 -7.40 1.91
CA PHE A 182 -30.84 -6.97 2.39
C PHE A 182 -29.83 -7.04 1.24
N TYR A 183 -29.03 -6.00 1.14
CA TYR A 183 -28.03 -5.87 0.10
C TYR A 183 -26.68 -5.45 0.66
N LEU A 184 -25.63 -5.85 -0.02
CA LEU A 184 -24.26 -5.33 0.16
C LEU A 184 -23.94 -4.51 -1.09
N LEU A 185 -23.64 -3.23 -0.90
CA LEU A 185 -23.14 -2.35 -1.95
C LEU A 185 -21.62 -2.32 -1.83
N ARG A 186 -20.93 -2.93 -2.80
CA ARG A 186 -19.49 -2.79 -2.95
C ARG A 186 -19.23 -1.62 -3.88
N ILE A 187 -18.58 -0.60 -3.35
CA ILE A 187 -18.31 0.66 -4.04
C ILE A 187 -16.82 0.77 -4.22
N SER A 188 -16.37 0.92 -5.46
CA SER A 188 -14.96 0.92 -5.83
C SER A 188 -14.54 2.25 -6.45
N SER A 189 -13.35 2.72 -6.09
CA SER A 189 -12.68 3.88 -6.63
C SER A 189 -11.20 3.55 -6.74
N GLU A 190 -10.61 3.68 -7.93
CA GLU A 190 -9.23 3.29 -8.21
C GLU A 190 -8.94 1.84 -7.75
N ASN A 191 -7.97 1.65 -6.86
CA ASN A 191 -7.59 0.32 -6.35
C ASN A 191 -8.22 -0.02 -4.99
N GLN A 192 -9.24 0.72 -4.56
CA GLN A 192 -9.89 0.54 -3.26
C GLN A 192 -11.37 0.21 -3.41
N SER A 193 -11.93 -0.47 -2.42
CA SER A 193 -13.36 -0.71 -2.33
C SER A 193 -13.85 -0.69 -0.89
N VAL A 194 -15.06 -0.16 -0.69
CA VAL A 194 -15.78 -0.22 0.58
C VAL A 194 -17.10 -0.97 0.38
N THR A 195 -17.51 -1.71 1.40
CA THR A 195 -18.80 -2.40 1.39
C THR A 195 -19.74 -1.78 2.41
N LYS A 196 -20.91 -1.33 1.96
CA LYS A 196 -21.98 -0.78 2.81
C LYS A 196 -23.17 -1.75 2.81
N LYS A 197 -23.74 -1.99 3.99
CA LYS A 197 -24.97 -2.78 4.12
C LYS A 197 -26.18 -1.88 3.89
N VAL A 198 -27.16 -2.36 3.13
CA VAL A 198 -28.41 -1.65 2.82
C VAL A 198 -29.59 -2.54 3.11
N ILE A 199 -30.65 -1.95 3.67
CA ILE A 199 -31.92 -2.60 4.01
C ILE A 199 -33.02 -1.88 3.26
N ILE A 200 -33.79 -2.62 2.47
CA ILE A 200 -34.99 -2.15 1.78
C ILE A 200 -36.20 -2.82 2.41
N ASN A 201 -37.11 -2.01 2.94
CA ASN A 201 -38.37 -2.47 3.54
C ASN A 201 -39.47 -2.61 2.50
#